data_5666d28ecf49cc7c31b47d7e8e682a07
#
_entry.id   5666d28ecf49cc7c31b47d7e8e682a07
#
_cell.length_a   1.000
_cell.length_b   1.000
_cell.length_c   1.000
_cell.angle_alpha   90.00
_cell.angle_beta   90.00
_cell.angle_gamma   90.00
#
_symmetry.space_group_name_H-M   'P 1'
#
loop_
_entity.id
_entity.type
_entity.pdbx_description
1 polymer ?
#
loop_
_entity_poly.entity_id
_entity_poly.type
_entity_poly.pdbx_seq_one_letter_code
_entity_poly.pdbx_strand_id
1 'polypeptide(L)'
;GNLHGSPKVNTAILAIGTVLASIMGTTGAAMLLIRPLLRANDNRKHKVHVVVFFIFLVANIGGSLTPLGDPPLFLGFLKGVPFFWTMTNIWYDTVVAAVILLAVFYAIDSYYYHRREEEMPSTMDPTPDTSKLGFDGTLNFVWLAGAIGFVLLSGLWKSGVEFNILGTPVALQNIVRDVGLITMAYLSWQTTAKSVRVENDFSFAPVFEVAKLFVAIFITIAPVIAMLQAGANGPFAGLVSLVHDANGVPIDERYFWATGMLSGFLDNAPTYLVFFNLAGGDVARLTTELASTLAAISAGSVFMGALSYIGNAPNFMVKAVAEHSGLKMPSFFGYMAWSFCILIPLFLLLTVLFFCFTYNSLIVC
;
A
#
# COMPACT_ATOMS: atom_id res chain seq x y z
N GLY A 1 -9.38 15.19 -19.62
CA GLY A 1 -9.37 14.44 -20.85
C GLY A 1 -10.51 13.44 -20.91
N ASN A 2 -10.96 13.09 -22.12
CA ASN A 2 -12.08 12.19 -22.31
C ASN A 2 -11.59 10.75 -22.46
N LEU A 3 -11.78 9.94 -21.40
CA LEU A 3 -11.52 8.51 -21.41
C LEU A 3 -12.82 7.76 -21.19
N HIS A 4 -13.16 6.84 -22.09
CA HIS A 4 -14.31 5.96 -21.92
C HIS A 4 -13.91 4.69 -21.21
N GLY A 5 -14.65 4.32 -20.15
CA GLY A 5 -14.41 3.18 -19.27
C GLY A 5 -14.72 1.84 -19.92
N SER A 6 -13.89 1.42 -20.88
CA SER A 6 -13.92 0.06 -21.39
C SER A 6 -13.08 -0.87 -20.51
N PRO A 7 -13.28 -2.20 -20.57
CA PRO A 7 -12.47 -3.15 -19.80
C PRO A 7 -10.98 -3.01 -20.04
N LYS A 8 -10.56 -2.69 -21.26
CA LYS A 8 -9.15 -2.44 -21.59
C LYS A 8 -8.61 -1.16 -20.93
N VAL A 9 -9.38 -0.06 -21.00
CA VAL A 9 -8.99 1.23 -20.43
C VAL A 9 -8.95 1.14 -18.90
N ASN A 10 -9.95 0.54 -18.28
CA ASN A 10 -9.99 0.33 -16.82
C ASN A 10 -8.81 -0.52 -16.35
N THR A 11 -8.54 -1.65 -17.03
CA THR A 11 -7.40 -2.51 -16.71
C THR A 11 -6.07 -1.77 -16.86
N ALA A 12 -5.92 -0.95 -17.92
CA ALA A 12 -4.71 -0.15 -18.11
C ALA A 12 -4.53 0.90 -16.97
N ILE A 13 -5.60 1.57 -16.56
CA ILE A 13 -5.54 2.53 -15.45
C ILE A 13 -5.15 1.83 -14.14
N LEU A 14 -5.74 0.66 -13.86
CA LEU A 14 -5.39 -0.15 -12.69
C LEU A 14 -3.93 -0.61 -12.73
N ALA A 15 -3.46 -1.10 -13.88
CA ALA A 15 -2.07 -1.54 -14.04
C ALA A 15 -1.07 -0.39 -13.85
N ILE A 16 -1.32 0.76 -14.49
CA ILE A 16 -0.51 1.97 -14.32
C ILE A 16 -0.53 2.43 -12.87
N GLY A 17 -1.71 2.46 -12.24
CA GLY A 17 -1.85 2.85 -10.84
C GLY A 17 -1.10 1.93 -9.89
N THR A 18 -1.09 0.62 -10.17
CA THR A 18 -0.33 -0.38 -9.40
C THR A 18 1.17 -0.09 -9.43
N VAL A 19 1.72 0.24 -10.61
CA VAL A 19 3.14 0.62 -10.73
C VAL A 19 3.43 1.96 -10.05
N LEU A 20 2.57 2.96 -10.26
CA LEU A 20 2.74 4.29 -9.66
C LEU A 20 2.67 4.25 -8.14
N ALA A 21 1.88 3.35 -7.56
CA ALA A 21 1.76 3.21 -6.10
C ALA A 21 3.12 2.92 -5.43
N SER A 22 3.99 2.13 -6.03
CA SER A 22 5.35 1.91 -5.52
C SER A 22 6.30 3.10 -5.70
N ILE A 23 5.96 4.07 -6.56
CA ILE A 23 6.82 5.23 -6.87
C ILE A 23 6.43 6.46 -6.03
N MET A 24 5.11 6.75 -5.94
CA MET A 24 4.59 7.96 -5.32
C MET A 24 3.66 7.70 -4.12
N GLY A 25 3.63 6.46 -3.67
CA GLY A 25 2.80 6.00 -2.56
C GLY A 25 1.38 5.60 -2.98
N THR A 26 0.82 4.65 -2.24
CA THR A 26 -0.56 4.16 -2.44
C THR A 26 -1.58 5.29 -2.36
N THR A 27 -1.46 6.19 -1.37
CA THR A 27 -2.33 7.37 -1.24
C THR A 27 -2.17 8.31 -2.42
N GLY A 28 -0.93 8.62 -2.84
CA GLY A 28 -0.66 9.51 -3.96
C GLY A 28 -1.22 8.99 -5.28
N ALA A 29 -0.93 7.73 -5.60
CA ALA A 29 -1.43 7.07 -6.80
C ALA A 29 -2.97 6.96 -6.79
N ALA A 30 -3.55 6.62 -5.63
CA ALA A 30 -5.00 6.52 -5.47
C ALA A 30 -5.67 7.88 -5.71
N MET A 31 -5.19 8.96 -5.09
CA MET A 31 -5.79 10.29 -5.27
C MET A 31 -5.62 10.85 -6.69
N LEU A 32 -4.50 10.51 -7.33
CA LEU A 32 -4.25 10.91 -8.72
C LEU A 32 -5.23 10.23 -9.70
N LEU A 33 -5.51 8.93 -9.51
CA LEU A 33 -6.20 8.13 -10.52
C LEU A 33 -7.67 7.84 -10.25
N ILE A 34 -8.14 7.95 -9.00
CA ILE A 34 -9.53 7.60 -8.67
C ILE A 34 -10.55 8.49 -9.41
N ARG A 35 -10.30 9.81 -9.50
CA ARG A 35 -11.23 10.72 -10.20
C ARG A 35 -11.24 10.50 -11.71
N PRO A 36 -10.10 10.41 -12.42
CA PRO A 36 -10.08 10.01 -13.83
C PRO A 36 -10.78 8.67 -14.07
N LEU A 37 -10.59 7.68 -13.19
CA LEU A 37 -11.23 6.37 -13.29
C LEU A 37 -12.77 6.47 -13.16
N LEU A 38 -13.25 7.25 -12.17
CA LEU A 38 -14.70 7.45 -11.96
C LEU A 38 -15.32 8.20 -13.14
N ARG A 39 -14.66 9.25 -13.67
CA ARG A 39 -15.11 10.00 -14.85
C ARG A 39 -15.16 9.12 -16.10
N ALA A 40 -14.14 8.28 -16.32
CA ALA A 40 -14.13 7.34 -17.44
C ALA A 40 -15.31 6.37 -17.41
N ASN A 41 -15.88 6.12 -16.23
CA ASN A 41 -16.97 5.19 -16.01
C ASN A 41 -18.29 5.87 -15.59
N ASP A 42 -18.44 7.17 -15.84
CA ASP A 42 -19.60 7.94 -15.37
C ASP A 42 -20.93 7.47 -16.01
N ASN A 43 -20.89 7.08 -17.28
CA ASN A 43 -22.01 6.50 -18.03
C ASN A 43 -22.32 5.03 -17.71
N ARG A 44 -21.47 4.34 -16.92
CA ARG A 44 -21.65 2.91 -16.62
C ARG A 44 -22.57 2.69 -15.41
N LYS A 45 -23.49 1.76 -15.54
CA LYS A 45 -24.40 1.34 -14.46
C LYS A 45 -23.68 0.48 -13.41
N HIS A 46 -22.85 -0.46 -13.87
CA HIS A 46 -22.14 -1.43 -13.03
C HIS A 46 -20.65 -1.06 -12.93
N LYS A 47 -20.27 -0.23 -11.95
CA LYS A 47 -18.89 0.26 -11.78
C LYS A 47 -18.32 0.07 -10.38
N VAL A 48 -19.06 -0.54 -9.46
CA VAL A 48 -18.59 -0.80 -8.07
C VAL A 48 -17.33 -1.66 -8.05
N HIS A 49 -17.31 -2.74 -8.84
CA HIS A 49 -16.15 -3.64 -8.95
C HIS A 49 -14.89 -2.92 -9.44
N VAL A 50 -15.02 -1.89 -10.28
CA VAL A 50 -13.87 -1.09 -10.75
C VAL A 50 -13.17 -0.42 -9.56
N VAL A 51 -13.94 0.17 -8.64
CA VAL A 51 -13.40 0.82 -7.43
C VAL A 51 -12.89 -0.21 -6.42
N VAL A 52 -13.56 -1.36 -6.28
CA VAL A 52 -13.11 -2.44 -5.39
C VAL A 52 -11.73 -2.94 -5.81
N PHE A 53 -11.53 -3.25 -7.10
CA PHE A 53 -10.23 -3.69 -7.61
C PHE A 53 -9.18 -2.58 -7.61
N PHE A 54 -9.59 -1.33 -7.73
CA PHE A 54 -8.70 -0.19 -7.55
C PHE A 54 -8.14 -0.14 -6.13
N ILE A 55 -8.97 -0.42 -5.12
CA ILE A 55 -8.51 -0.54 -3.73
C ILE A 55 -7.54 -1.71 -3.59
N PHE A 56 -7.83 -2.88 -4.14
CA PHE A 56 -6.95 -4.05 -4.05
C PHE A 56 -5.56 -3.76 -4.66
N LEU A 57 -5.55 -3.22 -5.86
CA LEU A 57 -4.34 -3.05 -6.66
C LEU A 57 -3.59 -1.76 -6.32
N VAL A 58 -4.24 -0.61 -6.47
CA VAL A 58 -3.57 0.70 -6.39
C VAL A 58 -3.38 1.15 -4.95
N ALA A 59 -4.39 0.96 -4.11
CA ALA A 59 -4.35 1.41 -2.72
C ALA A 59 -3.60 0.45 -1.78
N ASN A 60 -3.22 -0.76 -2.24
CA ASN A 60 -2.53 -1.75 -1.40
C ASN A 60 -1.41 -2.46 -2.16
N ILE A 61 -1.70 -3.50 -2.95
CA ILE A 61 -0.69 -4.41 -3.53
C ILE A 61 0.39 -3.65 -4.31
N GLY A 62 0.01 -2.62 -5.06
CA GLY A 62 0.94 -1.79 -5.81
C GLY A 62 1.97 -1.05 -4.96
N GLY A 63 1.70 -0.83 -3.67
CA GLY A 63 2.63 -0.16 -2.75
C GLY A 63 3.76 -1.02 -2.20
N SER A 64 3.85 -2.30 -2.58
CA SER A 64 4.70 -3.27 -1.89
C SER A 64 6.18 -3.27 -2.30
N LEU A 65 6.57 -2.61 -3.40
CA LEU A 65 7.92 -2.77 -3.95
C LEU A 65 8.96 -1.78 -3.40
N THR A 66 8.53 -0.67 -2.82
CA THR A 66 9.48 0.33 -2.27
C THR A 66 9.00 0.91 -0.94
N PRO A 67 9.90 1.46 -0.14
CA PRO A 67 9.54 2.20 1.07
C PRO A 67 8.64 3.41 0.84
N LEU A 68 8.62 3.96 -0.37
CA LEU A 68 7.73 5.07 -0.73
C LEU A 68 6.30 4.60 -1.03
N GLY A 69 6.13 3.30 -1.29
CA GLY A 69 4.86 2.73 -1.71
C GLY A 69 3.83 2.71 -0.59
N ASP A 70 4.19 2.16 0.55
CA ASP A 70 3.25 1.99 1.66
C ASP A 70 3.92 2.20 3.02
N PRO A 71 3.23 2.76 4.03
CA PRO A 71 3.79 3.07 5.35
C PRO A 71 4.53 1.93 6.06
N PRO A 72 4.10 0.66 6.03
CA PRO A 72 4.85 -0.45 6.61
C PRO A 72 6.30 -0.51 6.14
N LEU A 73 6.50 -0.41 4.83
CA LEU A 73 7.83 -0.53 4.23
C LEU A 73 8.70 0.69 4.52
N PHE A 74 8.08 1.86 4.62
CA PHE A 74 8.79 3.07 5.05
C PHE A 74 9.27 2.94 6.50
N LEU A 75 8.48 2.35 7.40
CA LEU A 75 8.90 2.07 8.76
C LEU A 75 10.05 1.05 8.82
N GLY A 76 10.01 0.01 7.98
CA GLY A 76 11.13 -0.92 7.81
C GLY A 76 12.41 -0.19 7.36
N PHE A 77 12.30 0.70 6.38
CA PHE A 77 13.40 1.54 5.90
C PHE A 77 13.96 2.44 7.01
N LEU A 78 13.11 3.08 7.81
CA LEU A 78 13.54 3.86 8.97
C LEU A 78 14.26 3.03 10.04
N LYS A 79 13.92 1.73 10.14
CA LYS A 79 14.63 0.77 11.01
C LYS A 79 15.96 0.30 10.42
N GLY A 80 16.24 0.59 9.15
CA GLY A 80 17.49 0.26 8.46
C GLY A 80 17.39 -0.81 7.37
N VAL A 81 16.19 -1.30 7.03
CA VAL A 81 16.00 -2.18 5.87
C VAL A 81 16.43 -1.43 4.60
N PRO A 82 17.28 -2.00 3.72
CA PRO A 82 17.74 -1.33 2.52
C PRO A 82 16.57 -0.91 1.60
N PHE A 83 16.67 0.25 0.95
CA PHE A 83 15.60 0.82 0.14
C PHE A 83 15.07 -0.15 -0.93
N PHE A 84 15.95 -0.84 -1.64
CA PHE A 84 15.57 -1.77 -2.71
C PHE A 84 15.32 -3.20 -2.23
N TRP A 85 15.39 -3.46 -0.92
CA TRP A 85 15.26 -4.82 -0.39
C TRP A 85 13.91 -5.45 -0.74
N THR A 86 12.82 -4.74 -0.58
CA THR A 86 11.47 -5.23 -0.93
C THR A 86 11.33 -5.46 -2.42
N MET A 87 11.87 -4.56 -3.26
CA MET A 87 11.87 -4.73 -4.70
C MET A 87 12.59 -6.00 -5.14
N THR A 88 13.66 -6.40 -4.46
CA THR A 88 14.42 -7.61 -4.82
C THR A 88 13.85 -8.89 -4.25
N ASN A 89 13.13 -8.82 -3.12
CA ASN A 89 12.69 -10.01 -2.40
C ASN A 89 11.21 -10.34 -2.57
N ILE A 90 10.33 -9.36 -2.82
CA ILE A 90 8.87 -9.59 -2.95
C ILE A 90 8.28 -9.16 -4.31
N TRP A 91 9.12 -8.88 -5.31
CA TRP A 91 8.61 -8.46 -6.63
C TRP A 91 7.82 -9.56 -7.34
N TYR A 92 8.23 -10.83 -7.19
CA TYR A 92 7.50 -11.95 -7.76
C TYR A 92 6.11 -12.09 -7.16
N ASP A 93 6.01 -12.02 -5.82
CA ASP A 93 4.73 -12.05 -5.08
C ASP A 93 3.80 -10.94 -5.58
N THR A 94 4.35 -9.73 -5.70
CA THR A 94 3.61 -8.55 -6.15
C THR A 94 3.14 -8.68 -7.60
N VAL A 95 4.02 -9.11 -8.51
CA VAL A 95 3.69 -9.26 -9.93
C VAL A 95 2.65 -10.36 -10.13
N VAL A 96 2.81 -11.52 -9.47
CA VAL A 96 1.85 -12.62 -9.56
C VAL A 96 0.49 -12.19 -9.02
N ALA A 97 0.45 -11.54 -7.85
CA ALA A 97 -0.79 -11.01 -7.28
C ALA A 97 -1.46 -10.00 -8.22
N ALA A 98 -0.70 -9.03 -8.74
CA ALA A 98 -1.22 -8.00 -9.63
C ALA A 98 -1.75 -8.58 -10.94
N VAL A 99 -1.00 -9.49 -11.58
CA VAL A 99 -1.42 -10.11 -12.85
C VAL A 99 -2.69 -10.92 -12.68
N ILE A 100 -2.80 -11.73 -11.62
CA ILE A 100 -4.01 -12.52 -11.35
C ILE A 100 -5.19 -11.59 -11.10
N LEU A 101 -5.03 -10.55 -10.26
CA LEU A 101 -6.12 -9.60 -9.99
C LEU A 101 -6.53 -8.80 -11.23
N LEU A 102 -5.59 -8.37 -12.07
CA LEU A 102 -5.89 -7.70 -13.33
C LEU A 102 -6.64 -8.63 -14.30
N ALA A 103 -6.27 -9.92 -14.35
CA ALA A 103 -6.96 -10.90 -15.18
C ALA A 103 -8.39 -11.17 -14.67
N VAL A 104 -8.58 -11.36 -13.36
CA VAL A 104 -9.90 -11.52 -12.73
C VAL A 104 -10.75 -10.27 -12.95
N PHE A 105 -10.15 -9.09 -12.73
CA PHE A 105 -10.83 -7.82 -13.00
C PHE A 105 -11.30 -7.70 -14.44
N TYR A 106 -10.39 -7.97 -15.40
CA TYR A 106 -10.72 -7.89 -16.83
C TYR A 106 -11.86 -8.83 -17.21
N ALA A 107 -11.89 -10.04 -16.66
CA ALA A 107 -12.96 -11.00 -16.89
C ALA A 107 -14.31 -10.50 -16.33
N ILE A 108 -14.32 -9.98 -15.08
CA ILE A 108 -15.53 -9.46 -14.44
C ILE A 108 -16.00 -8.19 -15.16
N ASP A 109 -15.11 -7.26 -15.46
CA ASP A 109 -15.45 -5.99 -16.12
C ASP A 109 -15.96 -6.23 -17.54
N SER A 110 -15.33 -7.16 -18.29
CA SER A 110 -15.79 -7.58 -19.62
C SER A 110 -17.19 -8.22 -19.60
N TYR A 111 -17.46 -9.04 -18.56
CA TYR A 111 -18.78 -9.64 -18.39
C TYR A 111 -19.88 -8.59 -18.19
N TYR A 112 -19.64 -7.62 -17.29
CA TYR A 112 -20.59 -6.52 -17.06
C TYR A 112 -20.73 -5.63 -18.29
N TYR A 113 -19.62 -5.28 -18.94
CA TYR A 113 -19.59 -4.41 -20.11
C TYR A 113 -20.40 -4.98 -21.27
N HIS A 114 -20.18 -6.26 -21.64
CA HIS A 114 -20.83 -6.86 -22.81
C HIS A 114 -22.24 -7.39 -22.57
N ARG A 115 -22.60 -7.77 -21.34
CA ARG A 115 -23.89 -8.42 -21.06
C ARG A 115 -24.89 -7.54 -20.32
N ARG A 116 -24.46 -6.47 -19.68
CA ARG A 116 -25.29 -5.67 -18.79
C ARG A 116 -25.36 -4.20 -19.16
N GLU A 117 -24.48 -3.70 -20.03
CA GLU A 117 -24.35 -2.28 -20.36
C GLU A 117 -24.58 -1.95 -21.85
N GLU A 118 -24.78 -2.96 -22.72
CA GLU A 118 -25.11 -2.77 -24.14
C GLU A 118 -26.40 -1.96 -24.41
N GLU A 119 -27.21 -1.73 -23.37
CA GLU A 119 -28.48 -0.99 -23.48
C GLU A 119 -28.34 0.52 -23.22
N MET A 120 -27.13 1.03 -22.88
CA MET A 120 -26.92 2.47 -22.71
C MET A 120 -26.47 3.13 -24.01
N PRO A 121 -27.27 4.03 -24.58
CA PRO A 121 -26.85 4.78 -25.77
C PRO A 121 -25.61 5.61 -25.49
N SER A 122 -24.66 5.60 -26.42
CA SER A 122 -23.47 6.49 -26.40
C SER A 122 -23.83 7.99 -26.34
N THR A 123 -25.07 8.34 -26.56
CA THR A 123 -25.62 9.70 -26.45
C THR A 123 -25.81 10.19 -25.01
N MET A 124 -25.62 9.33 -23.99
CA MET A 124 -25.70 9.72 -22.58
C MET A 124 -24.36 9.89 -21.90
N ASP A 125 -23.26 10.00 -22.67
CA ASP A 125 -21.96 10.29 -22.11
C ASP A 125 -21.90 11.79 -21.71
N PRO A 126 -21.86 12.12 -20.40
CA PRO A 126 -21.79 13.51 -19.94
C PRO A 126 -20.43 14.16 -20.21
N THR A 127 -19.42 13.38 -20.66
CA THR A 127 -18.08 13.88 -20.90
C THR A 127 -17.93 14.39 -22.35
N PRO A 128 -17.62 15.66 -22.59
CA PRO A 128 -17.50 16.18 -23.95
C PRO A 128 -16.30 15.56 -24.71
N ASP A 129 -16.51 15.12 -25.95
CA ASP A 129 -15.51 14.48 -26.82
C ASP A 129 -14.31 15.39 -27.19
N THR A 130 -14.31 16.63 -26.75
CA THR A 130 -13.37 17.66 -27.23
C THR A 130 -12.16 17.90 -26.36
N SER A 131 -12.08 17.32 -25.16
CA SER A 131 -10.96 17.55 -24.24
C SER A 131 -9.81 16.59 -24.48
N LYS A 132 -8.64 17.11 -24.85
CA LYS A 132 -7.41 16.31 -24.97
C LYS A 132 -6.90 15.89 -23.60
N LEU A 133 -6.34 14.68 -23.52
CA LEU A 133 -5.61 14.23 -22.32
C LEU A 133 -4.45 15.19 -22.04
N GLY A 134 -4.33 15.67 -20.82
CA GLY A 134 -3.27 16.55 -20.37
C GLY A 134 -3.03 16.42 -18.88
N PHE A 135 -1.88 16.92 -18.44
CA PHE A 135 -1.53 17.03 -17.04
C PHE A 135 -1.34 18.49 -16.66
N ASP A 136 -2.10 18.95 -15.66
CA ASP A 136 -1.89 20.25 -15.05
C ASP A 136 -0.96 20.12 -13.84
N GLY A 137 -0.09 21.12 -13.64
CA GLY A 137 0.87 21.09 -12.53
C GLY A 137 2.09 20.19 -12.76
N THR A 138 2.55 20.07 -14.01
CA THR A 138 3.68 19.20 -14.39
C THR A 138 4.98 19.45 -13.60
N LEU A 139 5.17 20.67 -13.05
CA LEU A 139 6.31 20.98 -12.18
C LEU A 139 6.35 20.11 -10.91
N ASN A 140 5.20 19.57 -10.49
CA ASN A 140 5.15 18.64 -9.35
C ASN A 140 5.90 17.33 -9.58
N PHE A 141 6.10 16.91 -10.83
CA PHE A 141 6.97 15.78 -11.13
C PHE A 141 8.44 16.04 -10.75
N VAL A 142 8.91 17.29 -10.85
CA VAL A 142 10.25 17.69 -10.43
C VAL A 142 10.37 17.62 -8.89
N TRP A 143 9.36 18.13 -8.18
CA TRP A 143 9.36 18.07 -6.72
C TRP A 143 9.22 16.65 -6.19
N LEU A 144 8.43 15.80 -6.87
CA LEU A 144 8.34 14.38 -6.56
C LEU A 144 9.68 13.68 -6.78
N ALA A 145 10.34 13.93 -7.93
CA ALA A 145 11.67 13.38 -8.20
C ALA A 145 12.70 13.83 -7.16
N GLY A 146 12.63 15.09 -6.72
CA GLY A 146 13.45 15.62 -5.63
C GLY A 146 13.19 14.91 -4.30
N ALA A 147 11.93 14.67 -3.94
CA ALA A 147 11.56 13.94 -2.74
C ALA A 147 12.09 12.50 -2.77
N ILE A 148 11.92 11.79 -3.90
CA ILE A 148 12.50 10.45 -4.12
C ILE A 148 14.02 10.51 -3.97
N GLY A 149 14.67 11.51 -4.56
CA GLY A 149 16.12 11.72 -4.48
C GLY A 149 16.63 11.87 -3.05
N PHE A 150 15.93 12.64 -2.19
CA PHE A 150 16.31 12.78 -0.78
C PHE A 150 16.13 11.49 0.02
N VAL A 151 15.09 10.72 -0.26
CA VAL A 151 14.90 9.40 0.38
C VAL A 151 16.01 8.44 -0.03
N LEU A 152 16.32 8.34 -1.33
CA LEU A 152 17.42 7.52 -1.85
C LEU A 152 18.76 7.95 -1.28
N LEU A 153 19.02 9.26 -1.24
CA LEU A 153 20.25 9.81 -0.66
C LEU A 153 20.45 9.34 0.77
N SER A 154 19.41 9.37 1.60
CA SER A 154 19.50 8.94 3.01
C SER A 154 19.78 7.43 3.17
N GLY A 155 19.38 6.60 2.21
CA GLY A 155 19.67 5.17 2.20
C GLY A 155 21.07 4.83 1.70
N LEU A 156 21.57 5.58 0.72
CA LEU A 156 22.86 5.30 0.04
C LEU A 156 24.04 6.03 0.67
N TRP A 157 23.83 7.26 1.13
CA TRP A 157 24.87 8.06 1.76
C TRP A 157 24.90 7.82 3.26
N LYS A 158 26.05 7.40 3.77
CA LYS A 158 26.32 7.28 5.20
C LYS A 158 27.38 8.31 5.57
N SER A 159 26.93 9.39 6.24
CA SER A 159 27.80 10.53 6.59
C SER A 159 28.81 10.21 7.68
N GLY A 160 28.53 9.23 8.54
CA GLY A 160 29.28 8.97 9.77
C GLY A 160 29.11 10.04 10.86
N VAL A 161 28.28 11.06 10.62
CA VAL A 161 27.98 12.15 11.57
C VAL A 161 26.61 11.92 12.18
N GLU A 162 26.54 11.95 13.50
CA GLU A 162 25.30 11.82 14.27
C GLU A 162 25.11 13.01 15.21
N PHE A 163 23.88 13.47 15.34
CA PHE A 163 23.48 14.52 16.27
C PHE A 163 22.60 13.90 17.36
N ASN A 164 22.90 14.22 18.61
CA ASN A 164 22.02 13.79 19.70
C ASN A 164 20.83 14.76 19.80
N ILE A 165 19.65 14.29 19.40
CA ILE A 165 18.40 15.06 19.49
C ILE A 165 17.54 14.42 20.58
N LEU A 166 17.34 15.13 21.68
CA LEU A 166 16.55 14.69 22.84
C LEU A 166 16.95 13.28 23.36
N GLY A 167 18.25 12.99 23.38
CA GLY A 167 18.78 11.70 23.84
C GLY A 167 18.83 10.60 22.77
N THR A 168 18.38 10.87 21.55
CA THR A 168 18.38 9.91 20.44
C THR A 168 19.45 10.31 19.41
N PRO A 169 20.38 9.41 19.02
CA PRO A 169 21.33 9.69 17.95
C PRO A 169 20.59 9.71 16.60
N VAL A 170 20.69 10.83 15.89
CA VAL A 170 20.09 11.03 14.57
C VAL A 170 21.20 11.29 13.57
N ALA A 171 21.35 10.44 12.57
CA ALA A 171 22.36 10.57 11.55
C ALA A 171 22.08 11.78 10.62
N LEU A 172 23.12 12.50 10.20
CA LEU A 172 23.02 13.69 9.36
C LEU A 172 22.21 13.43 8.07
N GLN A 173 22.39 12.27 7.44
CA GLN A 173 21.64 11.92 6.23
C GLN A 173 20.12 11.89 6.45
N ASN A 174 19.65 11.50 7.65
CA ASN A 174 18.23 11.50 7.99
C ASN A 174 17.70 12.93 8.14
N ILE A 175 18.50 13.83 8.75
CA ILE A 175 18.15 15.24 8.87
C ILE A 175 18.07 15.88 7.48
N VAL A 176 19.04 15.60 6.61
CA VAL A 176 19.05 16.12 5.22
C VAL A 176 17.83 15.61 4.45
N ARG A 177 17.46 14.33 4.59
CA ARG A 177 16.24 13.78 4.02
C ARG A 177 15.01 14.54 4.49
N ASP A 178 14.83 14.68 5.80
CA ASP A 178 13.61 15.24 6.37
C ASP A 178 13.45 16.72 6.01
N VAL A 179 14.53 17.50 6.06
CA VAL A 179 14.56 18.90 5.58
C VAL A 179 14.29 18.98 4.08
N GLY A 180 14.89 18.07 3.30
CA GLY A 180 14.65 17.96 1.86
C GLY A 180 13.20 17.66 1.52
N LEU A 181 12.56 16.70 2.19
CA LEU A 181 11.16 16.36 2.00
C LEU A 181 10.22 17.53 2.33
N ILE A 182 10.46 18.23 3.45
CA ILE A 182 9.71 19.43 3.82
C ILE A 182 9.87 20.52 2.75
N THR A 183 11.10 20.71 2.25
CA THR A 183 11.38 21.70 1.21
C THR A 183 10.65 21.36 -0.10
N MET A 184 10.67 20.10 -0.54
CA MET A 184 9.95 19.67 -1.75
C MET A 184 8.44 19.85 -1.58
N ALA A 185 7.89 19.50 -0.42
CA ALA A 185 6.46 19.71 -0.13
C ALA A 185 6.10 21.20 -0.15
N TYR A 186 6.91 22.07 0.44
CA TYR A 186 6.71 23.52 0.45
C TYR A 186 6.77 24.10 -0.96
N LEU A 187 7.78 23.74 -1.76
CA LEU A 187 7.92 24.18 -3.15
C LEU A 187 6.74 23.71 -4.00
N SER A 188 6.32 22.45 -3.87
CA SER A 188 5.13 21.93 -4.54
C SER A 188 3.90 22.77 -4.18
N TRP A 189 3.69 23.05 -2.89
CA TRP A 189 2.56 23.87 -2.43
C TRP A 189 2.58 25.30 -2.96
N GLN A 190 3.75 25.94 -3.02
CA GLN A 190 3.91 27.31 -3.51
C GLN A 190 3.74 27.42 -5.03
N THR A 191 4.26 26.44 -5.77
CA THR A 191 4.31 26.53 -7.25
C THR A 191 3.09 25.94 -7.95
N THR A 192 2.27 25.14 -7.23
CA THR A 192 1.03 24.59 -7.80
C THR A 192 -0.07 25.65 -7.83
N ALA A 193 -0.66 25.86 -9.01
CA ALA A 193 -1.75 26.79 -9.19
C ALA A 193 -2.94 26.47 -8.26
N LYS A 194 -3.59 27.51 -7.75
CA LYS A 194 -4.75 27.36 -6.84
C LYS A 194 -5.91 26.62 -7.52
N SER A 195 -6.13 26.81 -8.81
CA SER A 195 -7.14 26.08 -9.59
C SER A 195 -6.92 24.58 -9.54
N VAL A 196 -5.70 24.11 -9.77
CA VAL A 196 -5.35 22.67 -9.72
C VAL A 196 -5.63 22.08 -8.34
N ARG A 197 -5.33 22.83 -7.27
CA ARG A 197 -5.62 22.37 -5.89
C ARG A 197 -7.11 22.29 -5.61
N VAL A 198 -7.87 23.27 -6.06
CA VAL A 198 -9.35 23.31 -5.88
C VAL A 198 -10.01 22.19 -6.69
N GLU A 199 -9.61 21.98 -7.94
CA GLU A 199 -10.16 20.91 -8.80
C GLU A 199 -9.86 19.51 -8.25
N ASN A 200 -8.77 19.37 -7.48
CA ASN A 200 -8.41 18.12 -6.82
C ASN A 200 -8.89 18.04 -5.35
N ASP A 201 -9.72 18.99 -4.88
CA ASP A 201 -10.15 19.08 -3.47
C ASP A 201 -8.99 18.91 -2.48
N PHE A 202 -7.83 19.50 -2.82
CA PHE A 202 -6.64 19.35 -1.99
C PHE A 202 -6.84 20.01 -0.64
N SER A 203 -6.60 19.24 0.42
CA SER A 203 -6.56 19.75 1.79
C SER A 203 -5.46 19.04 2.60
N PHE A 204 -5.00 19.70 3.65
CA PHE A 204 -4.05 19.09 4.59
C PHE A 204 -4.72 18.18 5.64
N ALA A 205 -6.05 18.09 5.67
CA ALA A 205 -6.77 17.29 6.65
C ALA A 205 -6.28 15.83 6.71
N PRO A 206 -6.14 15.09 5.58
CA PRO A 206 -5.61 13.73 5.61
C PRO A 206 -4.18 13.64 6.15
N VAL A 207 -3.33 14.63 5.86
CA VAL A 207 -1.95 14.66 6.37
C VAL A 207 -1.93 14.82 7.89
N PHE A 208 -2.77 15.70 8.44
CA PHE A 208 -2.90 15.87 9.89
C PHE A 208 -3.50 14.66 10.59
N GLU A 209 -4.46 13.97 9.97
CA GLU A 209 -5.02 12.72 10.52
C GLU A 209 -3.95 11.64 10.60
N VAL A 210 -3.19 11.42 9.53
CA VAL A 210 -2.08 10.47 9.50
C VAL A 210 -1.00 10.85 10.52
N ALA A 211 -0.63 12.12 10.63
CA ALA A 211 0.36 12.58 11.60
C ALA A 211 -0.09 12.30 13.05
N LYS A 212 -1.35 12.57 13.41
CA LYS A 212 -1.90 12.24 14.72
C LYS A 212 -1.90 10.74 14.98
N LEU A 213 -2.26 9.95 13.96
CA LEU A 213 -2.24 8.49 14.04
C LEU A 213 -0.83 7.97 14.34
N PHE A 214 0.19 8.43 13.60
CA PHE A 214 1.57 8.01 13.83
C PHE A 214 2.08 8.41 15.22
N VAL A 215 1.79 9.62 15.70
CA VAL A 215 2.14 10.04 17.07
C VAL A 215 1.52 9.10 18.09
N ALA A 216 0.23 8.77 17.96
CA ALA A 216 -0.45 7.84 18.85
C ALA A 216 0.17 6.43 18.77
N ILE A 217 0.45 5.92 17.58
CA ILE A 217 1.08 4.61 17.36
C ILE A 217 2.46 4.56 18.04
N PHE A 218 3.34 5.53 17.80
CA PHE A 218 4.69 5.51 18.37
C PHE A 218 4.70 5.59 19.90
N ILE A 219 3.74 6.29 20.49
CA ILE A 219 3.60 6.33 21.95
C ILE A 219 3.09 4.98 22.50
N THR A 220 2.07 4.41 21.85
CA THR A 220 1.39 3.21 22.37
C THR A 220 2.10 1.90 22.02
N ILE A 221 2.93 1.87 20.97
CA ILE A 221 3.63 0.65 20.54
C ILE A 221 4.83 0.30 21.45
N ALA A 222 5.41 1.28 22.14
CA ALA A 222 6.59 1.05 22.96
C ALA A 222 6.37 -0.05 24.04
N PRO A 223 5.31 -0.03 24.86
CA PRO A 223 5.03 -1.11 25.79
C PRO A 223 4.70 -2.44 25.08
N VAL A 224 4.05 -2.40 23.92
CA VAL A 224 3.75 -3.59 23.13
C VAL A 224 5.04 -4.28 22.66
N ILE A 225 6.02 -3.50 22.17
CA ILE A 225 7.34 -4.02 21.78
C ILE A 225 8.04 -4.67 22.99
N ALA A 226 8.04 -4.03 24.15
CA ALA A 226 8.62 -4.59 25.37
C ALA A 226 7.96 -5.92 25.77
N MET A 227 6.64 -6.01 25.66
CA MET A 227 5.89 -7.25 25.92
C MET A 227 6.19 -8.35 24.90
N LEU A 228 6.39 -8.00 23.62
CA LEU A 228 6.78 -8.95 22.58
C LEU A 228 8.21 -9.47 22.77
N GLN A 229 9.13 -8.61 23.20
CA GLN A 229 10.52 -8.98 23.49
C GLN A 229 10.66 -9.95 24.66
N ALA A 230 9.67 -10.00 25.56
CA ALA A 230 9.61 -11.01 26.62
C ALA A 230 9.34 -12.44 26.08
N GLY A 231 9.02 -12.59 24.80
CA GLY A 231 8.92 -13.87 24.09
C GLY A 231 7.93 -14.83 24.74
N ALA A 232 8.35 -16.09 24.90
CA ALA A 232 7.52 -17.14 25.49
C ALA A 232 7.14 -16.91 26.98
N ASN A 233 7.84 -16.01 27.67
CA ASN A 233 7.55 -15.65 29.07
C ASN A 233 6.69 -14.40 29.20
N GLY A 234 6.33 -13.78 28.07
CA GLY A 234 5.56 -12.53 28.02
C GLY A 234 4.06 -12.74 27.85
N PRO A 235 3.29 -11.63 27.95
CA PRO A 235 1.84 -11.66 27.74
C PRO A 235 1.43 -12.14 26.34
N PHE A 236 2.31 -12.02 25.34
CA PHE A 236 2.08 -12.47 23.98
C PHE A 236 2.68 -13.85 23.64
N ALA A 237 2.95 -14.68 24.64
CA ALA A 237 3.48 -16.05 24.45
C ALA A 237 2.65 -16.87 23.46
N GLY A 238 1.32 -16.72 23.47
CA GLY A 238 0.42 -17.38 22.52
C GLY A 238 0.65 -16.94 21.06
N LEU A 239 0.92 -15.65 20.83
CA LEU A 239 1.24 -15.13 19.50
C LEU A 239 2.64 -15.59 19.05
N VAL A 240 3.60 -15.60 19.97
CA VAL A 240 4.96 -16.12 19.70
C VAL A 240 4.88 -17.58 19.28
N SER A 241 4.17 -18.43 20.04
CA SER A 241 4.00 -19.86 19.73
C SER A 241 3.20 -20.11 18.45
N LEU A 242 2.35 -19.18 18.04
CA LEU A 242 1.61 -19.28 16.78
C LEU A 242 2.51 -19.17 15.56
N VAL A 243 3.52 -18.29 15.60
CA VAL A 243 4.35 -17.96 14.43
C VAL A 243 5.76 -18.60 14.47
N HIS A 244 6.08 -19.35 15.51
CA HIS A 244 7.33 -20.09 15.63
C HIS A 244 7.07 -21.60 15.79
N ASP A 245 8.04 -22.39 15.40
CA ASP A 245 8.05 -23.84 15.67
C ASP A 245 8.50 -24.14 17.11
N ALA A 246 8.55 -25.43 17.46
CA ALA A 246 8.98 -25.90 18.80
C ALA A 246 10.44 -25.55 19.14
N ASN A 247 11.26 -25.25 18.13
CA ASN A 247 12.66 -24.86 18.28
C ASN A 247 12.86 -23.34 18.30
N GLY A 248 11.77 -22.57 18.18
CA GLY A 248 11.80 -21.09 18.13
C GLY A 248 12.18 -20.55 16.75
N VAL A 249 12.08 -21.36 15.69
CA VAL A 249 12.33 -20.91 14.31
C VAL A 249 11.04 -20.30 13.75
N PRO A 250 11.11 -19.10 13.12
CA PRO A 250 9.96 -18.47 12.47
C PRO A 250 9.36 -19.36 11.36
N ILE A 251 8.04 -19.38 11.27
CA ILE A 251 7.28 -20.11 10.25
C ILE A 251 6.68 -19.06 9.32
N ASP A 252 7.24 -18.93 8.10
CA ASP A 252 6.98 -17.81 7.18
C ASP A 252 5.52 -17.69 6.78
N GLU A 253 4.84 -18.80 6.46
CA GLU A 253 3.42 -18.76 6.13
C GLU A 253 2.54 -18.30 7.30
N ARG A 254 2.92 -18.63 8.53
CA ARG A 254 2.19 -18.15 9.71
C ARG A 254 2.45 -16.67 9.97
N TYR A 255 3.68 -16.20 9.72
CA TYR A 255 3.98 -14.76 9.75
C TYR A 255 3.18 -14.01 8.69
N PHE A 256 3.08 -14.51 7.46
CA PHE A 256 2.28 -13.91 6.39
C PHE A 256 0.81 -13.76 6.80
N TRP A 257 0.18 -14.85 7.27
CA TRP A 257 -1.22 -14.85 7.64
C TRP A 257 -1.50 -14.06 8.91
N ALA A 258 -0.70 -14.20 9.96
CA ALA A 258 -0.91 -13.49 11.21
C ALA A 258 -0.73 -11.98 11.03
N THR A 259 0.33 -11.56 10.33
CA THR A 259 0.54 -10.15 9.97
C THR A 259 -0.59 -9.63 9.09
N GLY A 260 -0.93 -10.38 8.06
CA GLY A 260 -1.92 -9.95 7.08
C GLY A 260 -3.33 -9.86 7.64
N MET A 261 -3.77 -10.86 8.37
CA MET A 261 -5.11 -10.83 8.98
C MET A 261 -5.23 -9.68 9.99
N LEU A 262 -4.18 -9.43 10.77
CA LEU A 262 -4.20 -8.29 11.69
C LEU A 262 -4.19 -6.96 10.91
N SER A 263 -3.41 -6.85 9.83
CA SER A 263 -3.37 -5.68 8.95
C SER A 263 -4.73 -5.36 8.31
N GLY A 264 -5.50 -6.38 7.97
CA GLY A 264 -6.83 -6.19 7.40
C GLY A 264 -7.85 -5.52 8.32
N PHE A 265 -7.64 -5.56 9.64
CA PHE A 265 -8.55 -5.02 10.65
C PHE A 265 -7.95 -3.89 11.48
N LEU A 266 -6.63 -3.78 11.51
CA LEU A 266 -5.89 -2.66 12.07
C LEU A 266 -5.16 -1.95 10.95
N ASP A 267 -4.56 -0.79 11.23
CA ASP A 267 -3.68 -0.14 10.26
C ASP A 267 -2.46 -1.03 9.97
N ASN A 268 -2.05 -1.10 8.70
CA ASN A 268 -0.94 -1.94 8.24
C ASN A 268 0.42 -1.53 8.82
N ALA A 269 0.64 -0.26 9.11
CA ALA A 269 1.90 0.27 9.61
C ALA A 269 2.24 -0.23 11.05
N PRO A 270 1.36 -0.10 12.05
CA PRO A 270 1.62 -0.66 13.38
C PRO A 270 1.72 -2.18 13.34
N THR A 271 0.92 -2.84 12.52
CA THR A 271 0.96 -4.30 12.36
C THR A 271 2.33 -4.77 11.89
N TYR A 272 2.90 -4.13 10.88
CA TYR A 272 4.26 -4.42 10.41
C TYR A 272 5.28 -4.31 11.55
N LEU A 273 5.26 -3.22 12.33
CA LEU A 273 6.20 -3.04 13.43
C LEU A 273 6.07 -4.10 14.53
N VAL A 274 4.85 -4.54 14.83
CA VAL A 274 4.61 -5.63 15.78
C VAL A 274 5.31 -6.90 15.33
N PHE A 275 5.05 -7.35 14.11
CA PHE A 275 5.62 -8.61 13.59
C PHE A 275 7.12 -8.51 13.25
N PHE A 276 7.58 -7.34 12.82
CA PHE A 276 9.01 -7.06 12.66
C PHE A 276 9.79 -7.26 13.98
N ASN A 277 9.25 -6.73 15.09
CA ASN A 277 9.87 -6.91 16.40
C ASN A 277 9.66 -8.33 16.96
N LEU A 278 8.53 -8.97 16.66
CA LEU A 278 8.27 -10.37 17.03
C LEU A 278 9.26 -11.33 16.38
N ALA A 279 9.70 -11.03 15.15
CA ALA A 279 10.77 -11.75 14.45
C ALA A 279 12.19 -11.37 14.92
N GLY A 280 12.29 -10.67 16.05
CA GLY A 280 13.56 -10.30 16.70
C GLY A 280 13.98 -8.85 16.50
N GLY A 281 13.46 -8.13 15.49
CA GLY A 281 13.75 -6.71 15.25
C GLY A 281 15.19 -6.40 14.79
N ASP A 282 16.03 -7.42 14.61
CA ASP A 282 17.40 -7.27 14.12
C ASP A 282 17.40 -7.20 12.58
N VAL A 283 17.68 -6.02 12.06
CA VAL A 283 17.66 -5.75 10.62
C VAL A 283 18.69 -6.61 9.87
N ALA A 284 19.88 -6.81 10.43
CA ALA A 284 20.92 -7.59 9.76
C ALA A 284 20.45 -9.04 9.55
N ARG A 285 19.86 -9.65 10.57
CA ARG A 285 19.31 -11.00 10.47
C ARG A 285 18.06 -11.06 9.59
N LEU A 286 17.14 -10.10 9.73
CA LEU A 286 15.89 -10.06 8.97
C LEU A 286 16.12 -9.84 7.46
N THR A 287 17.19 -9.16 7.08
CA THR A 287 17.49 -8.92 5.66
C THR A 287 18.36 -10.00 5.02
N THR A 288 18.87 -10.96 5.82
CA THR A 288 19.75 -12.05 5.38
C THR A 288 19.20 -13.44 5.75
N GLU A 289 19.42 -13.89 6.98
CA GLU A 289 19.03 -15.24 7.45
C GLU A 289 17.51 -15.44 7.47
N LEU A 290 16.76 -14.41 7.85
CA LEU A 290 15.29 -14.40 7.96
C LEU A 290 14.63 -13.57 6.84
N ALA A 291 15.26 -13.54 5.66
CA ALA A 291 14.77 -12.75 4.53
C ALA A 291 13.36 -13.19 4.09
N SER A 292 13.07 -14.48 4.10
CA SER A 292 11.73 -15.00 3.80
C SER A 292 10.69 -14.60 4.84
N THR A 293 11.05 -14.57 6.12
CA THR A 293 10.18 -14.09 7.20
C THR A 293 9.88 -12.61 7.04
N LEU A 294 10.89 -11.79 6.74
CA LEU A 294 10.68 -10.36 6.47
C LEU A 294 9.84 -10.13 5.22
N ALA A 295 10.01 -10.95 4.18
CA ALA A 295 9.17 -10.92 2.97
C ALA A 295 7.71 -11.26 3.32
N ALA A 296 7.48 -12.29 4.12
CA ALA A 296 6.17 -12.69 4.60
C ALA A 296 5.48 -11.57 5.42
N ILE A 297 6.21 -10.93 6.33
CA ILE A 297 5.72 -9.78 7.11
C ILE A 297 5.39 -8.60 6.18
N SER A 298 6.28 -8.29 5.24
CA SER A 298 6.12 -7.17 4.31
C SER A 298 4.94 -7.38 3.37
N ALA A 299 4.86 -8.54 2.73
CA ALA A 299 3.76 -8.89 1.84
C ALA A 299 2.42 -8.99 2.62
N GLY A 300 2.40 -9.66 3.76
CA GLY A 300 1.22 -9.81 4.60
C GLY A 300 0.65 -8.45 5.03
N SER A 301 1.50 -7.56 5.55
CA SER A 301 1.06 -6.25 6.01
C SER A 301 0.50 -5.37 4.89
N VAL A 302 1.11 -5.38 3.71
CA VAL A 302 0.69 -4.55 2.58
C VAL A 302 -0.50 -5.16 1.83
N PHE A 303 -0.42 -6.44 1.46
CA PHE A 303 -1.45 -7.07 0.62
C PHE A 303 -2.79 -7.22 1.35
N MET A 304 -2.77 -7.69 2.59
CA MET A 304 -4.00 -7.93 3.35
C MET A 304 -4.59 -6.66 3.97
N GLY A 305 -3.90 -5.52 3.92
CA GLY A 305 -4.49 -4.22 4.16
C GLY A 305 -5.71 -3.95 3.27
N ALA A 306 -5.78 -4.62 2.11
CA ALA A 306 -6.93 -4.58 1.20
C ALA A 306 -8.17 -5.33 1.69
N LEU A 307 -8.11 -6.12 2.76
CA LEU A 307 -9.23 -6.95 3.21
C LEU A 307 -10.42 -6.15 3.74
N SER A 308 -10.18 -4.95 4.28
CA SER A 308 -11.24 -4.07 4.75
C SER A 308 -10.99 -2.60 4.37
N TYR A 309 -11.99 -1.75 4.58
CA TYR A 309 -11.81 -0.31 4.38
C TYR A 309 -10.87 0.36 5.38
N ILE A 310 -10.65 -0.26 6.54
CA ILE A 310 -9.83 0.29 7.63
C ILE A 310 -8.41 -0.29 7.68
N GLY A 311 -8.11 -1.31 6.87
CA GLY A 311 -6.79 -1.94 6.86
C GLY A 311 -5.68 -1.08 6.26
N ASN A 312 -6.04 -0.05 5.47
CA ASN A 312 -5.10 0.95 4.97
C ASN A 312 -5.84 2.27 4.72
N ALA A 313 -5.25 3.41 5.07
CA ALA A 313 -5.86 4.74 4.94
C ALA A 313 -6.40 5.06 3.53
N PRO A 314 -5.68 4.78 2.42
CA PRO A 314 -6.19 5.03 1.06
C PRO A 314 -7.48 4.27 0.72
N ASN A 315 -7.77 3.13 1.35
CA ASN A 315 -9.00 2.38 1.10
C ASN A 315 -10.24 3.22 1.43
N PHE A 316 -10.23 3.82 2.62
CA PHE A 316 -11.32 4.67 3.08
C PHE A 316 -11.43 5.96 2.26
N MET A 317 -10.28 6.55 1.89
CA MET A 317 -10.24 7.75 1.05
C MET A 317 -10.83 7.49 -0.33
N VAL A 318 -10.47 6.38 -0.98
CA VAL A 318 -11.04 5.96 -2.28
C VAL A 318 -12.54 5.75 -2.17
N LYS A 319 -13.01 5.05 -1.12
CA LYS A 319 -14.44 4.88 -0.85
C LYS A 319 -15.14 6.23 -0.72
N ALA A 320 -14.61 7.14 0.08
CA ALA A 320 -15.20 8.45 0.32
C ALA A 320 -15.31 9.29 -0.97
N VAL A 321 -14.25 9.31 -1.80
CA VAL A 321 -14.26 9.99 -3.11
C VAL A 321 -15.28 9.37 -4.06
N ALA A 322 -15.39 8.04 -4.10
CA ALA A 322 -16.37 7.36 -4.93
C ALA A 322 -17.82 7.68 -4.49
N GLU A 323 -18.09 7.68 -3.18
CA GLU A 323 -19.40 8.03 -2.63
C GLU A 323 -19.75 9.50 -2.86
N HIS A 324 -18.79 10.41 -2.72
CA HIS A 324 -18.98 11.84 -3.05
C HIS A 324 -19.30 12.04 -4.53
N SER A 325 -18.78 11.20 -5.41
CA SER A 325 -19.07 11.21 -6.86
C SER A 325 -20.41 10.51 -7.20
N GLY A 326 -21.23 10.17 -6.19
CA GLY A 326 -22.55 9.55 -6.38
C GLY A 326 -22.56 8.03 -6.55
N LEU A 327 -21.40 7.36 -6.44
CA LEU A 327 -21.34 5.90 -6.50
C LEU A 327 -21.60 5.29 -5.12
N LYS A 328 -22.70 4.57 -4.97
CA LYS A 328 -22.99 3.84 -3.72
C LYS A 328 -22.02 2.66 -3.57
N MET A 329 -21.04 2.80 -2.70
CA MET A 329 -20.10 1.73 -2.38
C MET A 329 -20.73 0.68 -1.46
N PRO A 330 -20.23 -0.58 -1.48
CA PRO A 330 -20.65 -1.61 -0.53
C PRO A 330 -20.46 -1.16 0.92
N SER A 331 -21.34 -1.63 1.81
CA SER A 331 -21.13 -1.49 3.25
C SER A 331 -19.81 -2.13 3.68
N PHE A 332 -19.38 -1.89 4.90
CA PHE A 332 -18.16 -2.49 5.44
C PHE A 332 -18.11 -4.01 5.23
N PHE A 333 -19.14 -4.74 5.68
CA PHE A 333 -19.21 -6.18 5.48
C PHE A 333 -19.46 -6.60 4.02
N GLY A 334 -20.15 -5.76 3.24
CA GLY A 334 -20.33 -6.00 1.81
C GLY A 334 -19.00 -5.92 1.04
N TYR A 335 -18.13 -4.97 1.39
CA TYR A 335 -16.78 -4.90 0.84
C TYR A 335 -15.92 -6.10 1.28
N MET A 336 -16.00 -6.48 2.57
CA MET A 336 -15.32 -7.67 3.06
C MET A 336 -15.74 -8.94 2.31
N ALA A 337 -17.01 -9.09 1.96
CA ALA A 337 -17.46 -10.21 1.13
C ALA A 337 -16.73 -10.23 -0.23
N TRP A 338 -16.56 -9.06 -0.89
CA TRP A 338 -15.77 -8.96 -2.12
C TRP A 338 -14.31 -9.33 -1.89
N SER A 339 -13.68 -8.74 -0.88
CA SER A 339 -12.26 -8.96 -0.60
C SER A 339 -11.97 -10.39 -0.17
N PHE A 340 -12.77 -10.98 0.71
CA PHE A 340 -12.58 -12.38 1.11
C PHE A 340 -12.78 -13.36 -0.04
N CYS A 341 -13.81 -13.18 -0.88
CA CYS A 341 -14.04 -14.07 -2.01
C CYS A 341 -12.94 -14.01 -3.08
N ILE A 342 -12.25 -12.89 -3.23
CA ILE A 342 -11.24 -12.69 -4.28
C ILE A 342 -9.82 -12.81 -3.71
N LEU A 343 -9.53 -12.11 -2.60
CA LEU A 343 -8.18 -12.02 -2.09
C LEU A 343 -7.76 -13.24 -1.26
N ILE A 344 -8.66 -13.87 -0.49
CA ILE A 344 -8.29 -15.05 0.29
C ILE A 344 -7.83 -16.22 -0.61
N PRO A 345 -8.55 -16.59 -1.70
CA PRO A 345 -8.03 -17.57 -2.64
C PRO A 345 -6.70 -17.19 -3.27
N LEU A 346 -6.50 -15.91 -3.60
CA LEU A 346 -5.22 -15.41 -4.10
C LEU A 346 -4.11 -15.57 -3.06
N PHE A 347 -4.35 -15.19 -1.81
CA PHE A 347 -3.35 -15.27 -0.74
C PHE A 347 -3.02 -16.73 -0.38
N LEU A 348 -3.98 -17.64 -0.44
CA LEU A 348 -3.71 -19.07 -0.31
C LEU A 348 -2.78 -19.57 -1.43
N LEU A 349 -3.03 -19.14 -2.67
CA LEU A 349 -2.14 -19.47 -3.78
C LEU A 349 -0.72 -18.90 -3.57
N LEU A 350 -0.60 -17.62 -3.15
CA LEU A 350 0.70 -17.01 -2.86
C LEU A 350 1.41 -17.72 -1.72
N THR A 351 0.68 -18.16 -0.68
CA THR A 351 1.24 -18.94 0.42
C THR A 351 1.90 -20.21 -0.09
N VAL A 352 1.20 -20.97 -0.91
CA VAL A 352 1.75 -22.20 -1.50
C VAL A 352 2.95 -21.91 -2.40
N LEU A 353 2.89 -20.87 -3.23
CA LEU A 353 3.93 -20.56 -4.20
C LEU A 353 5.22 -20.01 -3.56
N PHE A 354 5.10 -19.19 -2.51
CA PHE A 354 6.23 -18.38 -2.03
C PHE A 354 6.64 -18.65 -0.59
N PHE A 355 5.73 -19.12 0.26
CA PHE A 355 6.02 -19.29 1.69
C PHE A 355 6.08 -20.75 2.14
N CYS A 356 5.46 -21.69 1.41
CA CYS A 356 5.51 -23.11 1.74
C CYS A 356 6.75 -23.84 1.15
N PHE A 357 7.31 -23.36 0.04
CA PHE A 357 8.41 -24.06 -0.67
C PHE A 357 9.82 -23.52 -0.38
N THR A 358 9.95 -22.47 0.42
CA THR A 358 11.24 -21.81 0.65
C THR A 358 12.14 -22.54 1.65
N TYR A 359 11.67 -23.58 2.32
CA TYR A 359 12.49 -24.36 3.24
C TYR A 359 12.62 -25.81 2.75
N ASN A 360 13.88 -26.23 2.52
CA ASN A 360 14.35 -27.56 2.15
C ASN A 360 13.68 -28.68 2.96
N SER A 361 12.53 -29.10 2.57
CA SER A 361 11.97 -30.44 2.74
C SER A 361 10.50 -30.45 2.33
N LEU A 362 10.20 -31.33 1.41
CA LEU A 362 8.87 -31.88 1.17
C LEU A 362 8.11 -32.06 2.48
N ILE A 363 6.87 -31.52 2.51
CA ILE A 363 5.82 -31.80 3.48
C ILE A 363 5.81 -30.83 4.69
N VAL A 364 4.89 -29.96 4.71
CA VAL A 364 3.71 -29.77 5.57
C VAL A 364 3.19 -28.35 5.37
N CYS A 365 2.28 -28.14 4.45
CA CYS A 365 1.24 -27.12 4.53
C CYS A 365 -0.05 -27.79 4.91
#